data_be532ce714d56c7270d594882b8fae08
#
_entry.id   be532ce714d56c7270d594882b8fae08
#
_cell.length_a   1.000
_cell.length_b   1.000
_cell.length_c   1.000
_cell.angle_alpha   90.00
_cell.angle_beta   90.00
_cell.angle_gamma   90.00
#
_symmetry.space_group_name_H-M   'P 1'
#
loop_
_entity.id
_entity.type
_entity.pdbx_description
1 polymer ?
#
loop_
_entity_poly.entity_id
_entity_poly.type
_entity_poly.pdbx_seq_one_letter_code
_entity_poly.pdbx_strand_id
1 'polypeptide(L)'
;MQSAEIELKFPVSDPAAFQSRLPALGFHLDTPRTFEHNTLYDTPTRELRDRRHILRIRQYGPLCTVTHKRPPGPEDPVDTTRYKVRIETETVVAEPAALAAIFEQLGYIPAFVYEKYRSEWSHPIDPENPTLAHLVLDETPIGNWAELEGPTAWIDRTLAELNIDPSTCLTDSYGKLFLDWKQRNASPAENLTYAEITAPVLAQR
;
A
#
# COMPACT_ATOMS: atom_id res chain seq x y z
N MET A 1 2.22 17.14 -3.77
CA MET A 1 1.38 17.81 -2.75
C MET A 1 1.54 17.05 -1.46
N GLN A 2 1.47 17.68 -0.28
CA GLN A 2 1.53 16.97 1.01
C GLN A 2 0.11 16.77 1.53
N SER A 3 -0.22 15.56 2.00
CA SER A 3 -1.53 15.21 2.56
C SER A 3 -1.38 14.22 3.73
N ALA A 4 -2.37 14.22 4.62
CA ALA A 4 -2.51 13.16 5.60
C ALA A 4 -3.35 12.03 4.98
N GLU A 5 -2.79 10.83 4.94
CA GLU A 5 -3.45 9.61 4.50
C GLU A 5 -3.90 8.84 5.75
N ILE A 6 -5.18 8.57 5.86
CA ILE A 6 -5.77 7.75 6.93
C ILE A 6 -6.32 6.50 6.29
N GLU A 7 -5.80 5.35 6.67
CA GLU A 7 -6.16 4.07 6.06
C GLU A 7 -6.42 2.98 7.09
N LEU A 8 -7.20 1.99 6.68
CA LEU A 8 -7.38 0.72 7.38
C LEU A 8 -7.43 -0.43 6.39
N LYS A 9 -6.65 -1.48 6.64
CA LYS A 9 -6.49 -2.64 5.76
C LYS A 9 -7.20 -3.87 6.34
N PHE A 10 -7.77 -4.72 5.49
CA PHE A 10 -8.33 -6.01 5.89
C PHE A 10 -8.09 -7.08 4.81
N PRO A 11 -8.03 -8.38 5.19
CA PRO A 11 -7.80 -9.46 4.24
C PRO A 11 -9.03 -9.71 3.36
N VAL A 12 -8.79 -10.10 2.10
CA VAL A 12 -9.82 -10.47 1.12
C VAL A 12 -9.52 -11.87 0.60
N SER A 13 -10.41 -12.83 0.87
CA SER A 13 -10.22 -14.22 0.44
C SER A 13 -10.50 -14.43 -1.04
N ASP A 14 -11.50 -13.75 -1.58
CA ASP A 14 -11.91 -13.84 -2.99
C ASP A 14 -12.02 -12.43 -3.59
N PRO A 15 -10.98 -11.94 -4.28
CA PRO A 15 -10.97 -10.63 -4.93
C PRO A 15 -12.12 -10.43 -5.92
N ALA A 16 -12.46 -11.44 -6.72
CA ALA A 16 -13.49 -11.33 -7.75
C ALA A 16 -14.89 -11.18 -7.13
N ALA A 17 -15.21 -12.02 -6.14
CA ALA A 17 -16.47 -11.93 -5.40
C ALA A 17 -16.56 -10.61 -4.62
N PHE A 18 -15.46 -10.14 -4.04
CA PHE A 18 -15.40 -8.87 -3.33
C PHE A 18 -15.69 -7.69 -4.27
N GLN A 19 -14.99 -7.59 -5.40
CA GLN A 19 -15.16 -6.52 -6.38
C GLN A 19 -16.59 -6.46 -6.95
N SER A 20 -17.21 -7.61 -7.17
CA SER A 20 -18.57 -7.67 -7.74
C SER A 20 -19.64 -6.99 -6.88
N ARG A 21 -19.38 -6.82 -5.58
CA ARG A 21 -20.30 -6.19 -4.62
C ARG A 21 -20.16 -4.67 -4.57
N LEU A 22 -19.01 -4.13 -4.93
CA LEU A 22 -18.68 -2.72 -4.75
C LEU A 22 -19.61 -1.75 -5.48
N PRO A 23 -20.02 -2.00 -6.75
CA PRO A 23 -20.93 -1.10 -7.44
C PRO A 23 -22.31 -0.97 -6.75
N ALA A 24 -22.81 -2.05 -6.16
CA ALA A 24 -24.09 -2.03 -5.43
C ALA A 24 -24.01 -1.21 -4.13
N LEU A 25 -22.81 -0.97 -3.61
CA LEU A 25 -22.52 -0.13 -2.46
C LEU A 25 -22.11 1.31 -2.85
N GLY A 26 -22.24 1.68 -4.13
CA GLY A 26 -21.98 3.04 -4.60
C GLY A 26 -20.50 3.32 -4.96
N PHE A 27 -19.65 2.30 -4.99
CA PHE A 27 -18.28 2.46 -5.44
C PHE A 27 -18.18 2.52 -6.97
N HIS A 28 -17.31 3.38 -7.46
CA HIS A 28 -16.95 3.50 -8.88
C HIS A 28 -15.54 2.99 -9.10
N LEU A 29 -15.36 2.17 -10.13
CA LEU A 29 -14.03 1.68 -10.53
C LEU A 29 -13.30 2.79 -11.29
N ASP A 30 -12.22 3.30 -10.70
CA ASP A 30 -11.37 4.34 -11.31
C ASP A 30 -10.23 3.71 -12.13
N THR A 31 -9.55 2.72 -11.54
CA THR A 31 -8.46 2.01 -12.18
C THR A 31 -8.71 0.50 -12.09
N PRO A 32 -8.83 -0.20 -13.23
CA PRO A 32 -8.98 -1.65 -13.24
C PRO A 32 -7.69 -2.32 -12.73
N ARG A 33 -7.78 -3.63 -12.50
CA ARG A 33 -6.64 -4.46 -12.05
C ARG A 33 -5.38 -4.18 -12.88
N THR A 34 -4.44 -3.46 -12.30
CA THR A 34 -3.20 -2.98 -12.94
C THR A 34 -2.00 -3.42 -12.13
N PHE A 35 -0.94 -3.86 -12.81
CA PHE A 35 0.31 -4.26 -12.18
C PHE A 35 1.02 -3.04 -11.58
N GLU A 36 1.51 -3.22 -10.35
CA GLU A 36 2.25 -2.22 -9.60
C GLU A 36 3.58 -2.81 -9.12
N HIS A 37 4.67 -2.12 -9.40
CA HIS A 37 6.01 -2.43 -8.95
C HIS A 37 6.54 -1.27 -8.10
N ASN A 38 7.07 -1.57 -6.93
CA ASN A 38 7.55 -0.60 -5.96
C ASN A 38 8.98 -0.92 -5.55
N THR A 39 9.85 0.09 -5.61
CA THR A 39 11.20 0.03 -5.06
C THR A 39 11.30 0.99 -3.89
N LEU A 40 11.53 0.48 -2.70
CA LEU A 40 11.82 1.27 -1.51
C LEU A 40 13.32 1.52 -1.42
N TYR A 41 13.68 2.75 -1.18
CA TYR A 41 15.07 3.18 -1.00
C TYR A 41 15.36 3.50 0.46
N ASP A 42 16.57 3.19 0.90
CA ASP A 42 17.05 3.51 2.24
C ASP A 42 18.58 3.67 2.22
N THR A 43 19.14 4.21 3.29
CA THR A 43 20.60 4.16 3.48
C THR A 43 21.04 2.71 3.76
N PRO A 44 22.33 2.36 3.55
CA PRO A 44 22.85 1.04 3.94
C PRO A 44 22.60 0.70 5.42
N THR A 45 22.52 1.71 6.28
CA THR A 45 22.28 1.59 7.73
C THR A 45 20.79 1.57 8.10
N ARG A 46 19.88 1.66 7.12
CA ARG A 46 18.42 1.58 7.31
C ARG A 46 17.82 2.75 8.11
N GLU A 47 18.36 3.94 7.96
CA GLU A 47 17.93 5.12 8.71
C GLU A 47 16.48 5.54 8.47
N LEU A 48 15.97 5.42 7.23
CA LEU A 48 14.58 5.74 6.93
C LEU A 48 13.63 4.73 7.62
N ARG A 49 13.96 3.44 7.55
CA ARG A 49 13.22 2.39 8.24
C ARG A 49 13.15 2.62 9.74
N ASP A 50 14.28 2.97 10.37
CA ASP A 50 14.37 3.19 11.81
C ASP A 50 13.50 4.39 12.25
N ARG A 51 13.37 5.38 11.39
CA ARG A 51 12.47 6.54 11.57
C ARG A 51 11.03 6.25 11.12
N ARG A 52 10.74 5.05 10.61
CA ARG A 52 9.45 4.69 10.01
C ARG A 52 9.10 5.55 8.79
N HIS A 53 10.10 6.05 8.07
CA HIS A 53 9.93 6.74 6.80
C HIS A 53 9.96 5.76 5.63
N ILE A 54 9.31 6.12 4.56
CA ILE A 54 9.35 5.41 3.28
C ILE A 54 9.78 6.41 2.21
N LEU A 55 10.79 6.04 1.43
CA LEU A 55 11.15 6.68 0.18
C LEU A 55 10.97 5.64 -0.91
N ARG A 56 10.04 5.89 -1.85
CA ARG A 56 9.58 4.90 -2.82
C ARG A 56 9.53 5.47 -4.22
N ILE A 57 10.04 4.72 -5.20
CA ILE A 57 9.68 4.88 -6.61
C ILE A 57 8.64 3.80 -6.92
N ARG A 58 7.49 4.23 -7.45
CA ARG A 58 6.34 3.37 -7.77
C ARG A 58 6.09 3.42 -9.27
N GLN A 59 6.02 2.27 -9.91
CA GLN A 59 5.53 2.12 -11.28
C GLN A 59 4.15 1.47 -11.21
N TYR A 60 3.12 2.17 -11.68
CA TYR A 60 1.73 1.70 -11.67
C TYR A 60 1.13 1.87 -13.08
N GLY A 61 1.09 0.77 -13.84
CA GLY A 61 0.82 0.85 -15.27
C GLY A 61 1.80 1.80 -15.96
N PRO A 62 1.32 2.81 -16.69
CA PRO A 62 2.19 3.79 -17.36
C PRO A 62 2.68 4.91 -16.42
N LEU A 63 2.08 5.05 -15.23
CA LEU A 63 2.40 6.12 -14.30
C LEU A 63 3.58 5.74 -13.41
N CYS A 64 4.54 6.66 -13.29
CA CYS A 64 5.60 6.54 -12.29
C CYS A 64 5.52 7.71 -11.31
N THR A 65 5.64 7.41 -10.01
CA THR A 65 5.65 8.41 -8.95
C THR A 65 6.81 8.17 -7.99
N VAL A 66 7.26 9.24 -7.35
CA VAL A 66 8.10 9.19 -6.16
C VAL A 66 7.29 9.62 -4.97
N THR A 67 7.35 8.83 -3.91
CA THR A 67 6.60 9.07 -2.68
C THR A 67 7.54 9.07 -1.50
N HIS A 68 7.40 10.08 -0.61
CA HIS A 68 7.95 10.05 0.74
C HIS A 68 6.79 10.00 1.74
N LYS A 69 6.80 8.99 2.63
CA LYS A 69 5.82 8.86 3.73
C LYS A 69 6.55 8.90 5.07
N ARG A 70 5.97 9.61 6.04
CA ARG A 70 6.45 9.67 7.43
C ARG A 70 5.31 9.49 8.44
N PRO A 71 5.59 9.08 9.67
CA PRO A 71 4.61 9.19 10.75
C PRO A 71 4.19 10.65 10.97
N PRO A 72 2.98 10.91 11.48
CA PRO A 72 2.63 12.22 11.99
C PRO A 72 3.56 12.66 13.10
N GLY A 73 3.95 13.93 13.09
CA GLY A 73 4.68 14.59 14.16
C GLY A 73 3.75 15.37 15.11
N PRO A 74 4.29 16.04 16.10
CA PRO A 74 3.51 16.89 17.02
C PRO A 74 2.74 18.00 16.30
N GLU A 75 3.21 18.40 15.12
CA GLU A 75 2.57 19.40 14.25
C GLU A 75 1.38 18.86 13.45
N ASP A 76 1.19 17.53 13.41
CA ASP A 76 0.14 16.87 12.66
C ASP A 76 -0.90 16.27 13.63
N PRO A 77 -1.91 17.00 14.11
CA PRO A 77 -2.85 16.53 15.13
C PRO A 77 -3.85 15.53 14.55
N VAL A 78 -3.49 14.26 14.49
CA VAL A 78 -4.32 13.17 14.01
C VAL A 78 -4.36 12.01 15.00
N ASP A 79 -5.51 11.35 15.12
CA ASP A 79 -5.65 10.12 15.93
C ASP A 79 -5.03 8.92 15.20
N THR A 80 -4.00 8.33 15.81
CA THR A 80 -3.28 7.16 15.26
C THR A 80 -3.57 5.87 16.02
N THR A 81 -4.53 5.86 16.94
CA THR A 81 -4.73 4.72 17.85
C THR A 81 -5.31 3.49 17.15
N ARG A 82 -6.22 3.68 16.19
CA ARG A 82 -6.91 2.61 15.47
C ARG A 82 -6.58 2.55 13.99
N TYR A 83 -6.24 3.70 13.40
CA TYR A 83 -5.99 3.82 11.98
C TYR A 83 -4.51 4.01 11.72
N LYS A 84 -4.05 3.56 10.55
CA LYS A 84 -2.73 3.92 10.08
C LYS A 84 -2.80 5.31 9.46
N VAL A 85 -1.98 6.21 10.01
CA VAL A 85 -1.87 7.57 9.51
C VAL A 85 -0.46 7.83 9.03
N ARG A 86 -0.34 8.45 7.85
CA ARG A 86 0.94 8.85 7.24
C ARG A 86 0.80 10.25 6.68
N ILE A 87 1.87 11.01 6.81
CA ILE A 87 2.04 12.25 6.05
C ILE A 87 2.78 11.91 4.78
N GLU A 88 2.12 12.10 3.67
CA GLU A 88 2.59 11.72 2.35
C GLU A 88 2.94 12.94 1.50
N THR A 89 4.06 12.86 0.79
CA THR A 89 4.44 13.79 -0.27
C THR A 89 4.72 12.99 -1.51
N GLU A 90 3.93 13.19 -2.56
CA GLU A 90 4.04 12.45 -3.81
C GLU A 90 4.10 13.39 -5.02
N THR A 91 4.85 12.99 -6.04
CA THR A 91 4.86 13.65 -7.34
C THR A 91 5.14 12.65 -8.47
N VAL A 92 4.66 12.99 -9.67
CA VAL A 92 4.92 12.22 -10.89
C VAL A 92 6.38 12.37 -11.31
N VAL A 93 6.95 11.28 -11.81
CA VAL A 93 8.33 11.20 -12.28
C VAL A 93 8.35 10.84 -13.76
N ALA A 94 8.86 11.74 -14.60
CA ALA A 94 8.98 11.47 -16.03
C ALA A 94 10.13 10.51 -16.34
N GLU A 95 11.24 10.57 -15.59
CA GLU A 95 12.47 9.82 -15.82
C GLU A 95 12.87 9.01 -14.57
N PRO A 96 12.19 7.87 -14.30
CA PRO A 96 12.41 7.09 -13.07
C PRO A 96 13.84 6.56 -12.94
N ALA A 97 14.50 6.19 -14.06
CA ALA A 97 15.87 5.71 -14.02
C ALA A 97 16.85 6.83 -13.61
N ALA A 98 16.63 8.06 -14.07
CA ALA A 98 17.45 9.20 -13.66
C ALA A 98 17.25 9.52 -12.17
N LEU A 99 16.02 9.45 -11.67
CA LEU A 99 15.72 9.64 -10.25
C LEU A 99 16.38 8.54 -9.39
N ALA A 100 16.32 7.28 -9.80
CA ALA A 100 17.00 6.17 -9.12
C ALA A 100 18.51 6.42 -9.04
N ALA A 101 19.15 6.84 -10.14
CA ALA A 101 20.58 7.19 -10.17
C ALA A 101 20.92 8.37 -9.23
N ILE A 102 20.03 9.37 -9.12
CA ILE A 102 20.17 10.47 -8.15
C ILE A 102 20.14 9.92 -6.72
N PHE A 103 19.20 9.02 -6.39
CA PHE A 103 19.13 8.41 -5.07
C PHE A 103 20.42 7.64 -4.72
N GLU A 104 20.95 6.86 -5.67
CA GLU A 104 22.19 6.13 -5.49
C GLU A 104 23.38 7.08 -5.26
N GLN A 105 23.49 8.18 -6.00
CA GLN A 105 24.52 9.20 -5.82
C GLN A 105 24.40 9.93 -4.47
N LEU A 106 23.20 10.01 -3.91
CA LEU A 106 22.95 10.56 -2.57
C LEU A 106 23.15 9.51 -1.44
N GLY A 107 23.58 8.28 -1.78
CA GLY A 107 23.86 7.23 -0.81
C GLY A 107 22.67 6.36 -0.42
N TYR A 108 21.52 6.49 -1.11
CA TYR A 108 20.41 5.57 -0.95
C TYR A 108 20.57 4.35 -1.86
N ILE A 109 20.18 3.20 -1.37
CA ILE A 109 20.18 1.94 -2.12
C ILE A 109 18.77 1.36 -2.20
N PRO A 110 18.43 0.56 -3.24
CA PRO A 110 17.24 -0.26 -3.22
C PRO A 110 17.27 -1.18 -2.00
N ALA A 111 16.27 -1.04 -1.14
CA ALA A 111 16.25 -1.69 0.17
C ALA A 111 15.21 -2.82 0.27
N PHE A 112 14.15 -2.70 -0.51
CA PHE A 112 13.06 -3.67 -0.59
C PHE A 112 12.23 -3.43 -1.85
N VAL A 113 11.90 -4.49 -2.55
CA VAL A 113 11.01 -4.46 -3.72
C VAL A 113 9.73 -5.22 -3.40
N TYR A 114 8.59 -4.68 -3.82
CA TYR A 114 7.34 -5.41 -3.76
C TYR A 114 6.47 -5.17 -4.97
N GLU A 115 5.73 -6.20 -5.34
CA GLU A 115 4.83 -6.24 -6.49
C GLU A 115 3.42 -6.61 -6.03
N LYS A 116 2.45 -6.08 -6.74
CA LYS A 116 1.05 -6.44 -6.58
C LYS A 116 0.27 -6.11 -7.84
N TYR A 117 -0.92 -6.65 -7.96
CA TYR A 117 -1.95 -6.07 -8.82
C TYR A 117 -2.87 -5.25 -7.95
N ARG A 118 -3.19 -4.03 -8.39
CA ARG A 118 -4.10 -3.11 -7.68
C ARG A 118 -5.26 -2.73 -8.57
N SER A 119 -6.46 -2.70 -8.02
CA SER A 119 -7.60 -1.96 -8.56
C SER A 119 -8.01 -0.87 -7.60
N GLU A 120 -8.43 0.28 -8.13
CA GLU A 120 -8.78 1.46 -7.33
C GLU A 120 -10.23 1.84 -7.56
N TRP A 121 -10.90 2.18 -6.48
CA TRP A 121 -12.30 2.51 -6.44
C TRP A 121 -12.50 3.78 -5.64
N SER A 122 -13.37 4.67 -6.12
CA SER A 122 -13.79 5.86 -5.39
C SER A 122 -15.22 5.73 -4.88
N HIS A 123 -15.50 6.43 -3.79
CA HIS A 123 -16.82 6.51 -3.20
C HIS A 123 -17.05 7.91 -2.64
N PRO A 124 -18.21 8.56 -2.86
CA PRO A 124 -18.52 9.86 -2.27
C PRO A 124 -18.60 9.74 -0.74
N ILE A 125 -17.89 10.60 -0.03
CA ILE A 125 -17.94 10.68 1.44
C ILE A 125 -19.31 11.15 1.89
N ASP A 126 -19.82 12.14 1.20
CA ASP A 126 -21.12 12.76 1.39
C ASP A 126 -21.70 13.09 0.00
N PRO A 127 -22.96 12.77 -0.28
CA PRO A 127 -23.60 13.10 -1.57
C PRO A 127 -23.56 14.60 -1.93
N GLU A 128 -23.49 15.48 -0.93
CA GLU A 128 -23.41 16.93 -1.10
C GLU A 128 -21.96 17.46 -1.18
N ASN A 129 -20.97 16.62 -0.89
CA ASN A 129 -19.56 16.98 -0.90
C ASN A 129 -18.82 16.21 -2.00
N PRO A 130 -18.15 16.89 -2.96
CA PRO A 130 -17.41 16.23 -4.03
C PRO A 130 -16.13 15.50 -3.57
N THR A 131 -15.80 15.56 -2.27
CA THR A 131 -14.64 14.83 -1.74
C THR A 131 -14.91 13.34 -1.80
N LEU A 132 -13.98 12.61 -2.42
CA LEU A 132 -14.03 11.16 -2.53
C LEU A 132 -13.16 10.51 -1.46
N ALA A 133 -13.61 9.36 -1.00
CA ALA A 133 -12.78 8.39 -0.30
C ALA A 133 -12.47 7.24 -1.25
N HIS A 134 -11.47 6.46 -0.93
CA HIS A 134 -10.96 5.43 -1.82
C HIS A 134 -10.98 4.05 -1.16
N LEU A 135 -11.22 3.05 -1.98
CA LEU A 135 -10.97 1.66 -1.67
C LEU A 135 -9.98 1.13 -2.70
N VAL A 136 -8.90 0.54 -2.23
CA VAL A 136 -7.98 -0.18 -3.10
C VAL A 136 -8.05 -1.67 -2.79
N LEU A 137 -7.98 -2.50 -3.82
CA LEU A 137 -7.86 -3.94 -3.68
C LEU A 137 -6.52 -4.38 -4.24
N ASP A 138 -5.72 -4.97 -3.38
CA ASP A 138 -4.36 -5.41 -3.65
C ASP A 138 -4.26 -6.93 -3.65
N GLU A 139 -3.84 -7.48 -4.75
CA GLU A 139 -3.49 -8.90 -4.92
C GLU A 139 -1.96 -9.00 -4.91
N THR A 140 -1.40 -9.62 -3.89
CA THR A 140 0.05 -9.80 -3.72
C THR A 140 0.43 -11.28 -3.76
N PRO A 141 1.72 -11.62 -3.94
CA PRO A 141 2.16 -13.02 -3.90
C PRO A 141 1.86 -13.77 -2.60
N ILE A 142 1.58 -13.05 -1.49
CA ILE A 142 1.36 -13.64 -0.16
C ILE A 142 -0.09 -13.54 0.33
N GLY A 143 -0.99 -13.00 -0.48
CA GLY A 143 -2.41 -12.86 -0.17
C GLY A 143 -3.01 -11.57 -0.71
N ASN A 144 -4.31 -11.37 -0.46
CA ASN A 144 -5.03 -10.23 -0.98
C ASN A 144 -5.60 -9.39 0.17
N TRP A 145 -5.60 -8.08 0.00
CA TRP A 145 -6.08 -7.11 0.97
C TRP A 145 -6.86 -6.00 0.29
N ALA A 146 -7.83 -5.45 1.00
CA ALA A 146 -8.40 -4.17 0.67
C ALA A 146 -7.97 -3.12 1.70
N GLU A 147 -7.78 -1.89 1.26
CA GLU A 147 -7.51 -0.71 2.09
C GLU A 147 -8.64 0.30 1.87
N LEU A 148 -9.18 0.83 2.96
CA LEU A 148 -10.08 1.98 2.94
C LEU A 148 -9.28 3.21 3.31
N GLU A 149 -9.31 4.21 2.45
CA GLU A 149 -8.57 5.48 2.59
C GLU A 149 -9.56 6.65 2.63
N GLY A 150 -9.65 7.34 3.76
CA GLY A 150 -10.57 8.45 3.93
C GLY A 150 -10.81 8.85 5.38
N PRO A 151 -11.84 9.67 5.65
CA PRO A 151 -12.23 10.04 7.01
C PRO A 151 -12.62 8.82 7.85
N THR A 152 -12.21 8.80 9.12
CA THR A 152 -12.44 7.67 10.03
C THR A 152 -13.90 7.25 10.14
N ALA A 153 -14.83 8.22 10.20
CA ALA A 153 -16.27 7.93 10.24
C ALA A 153 -16.79 7.26 8.94
N TRP A 154 -16.19 7.58 7.78
CA TRP A 154 -16.51 6.91 6.53
C TRP A 154 -15.94 5.49 6.52
N ILE A 155 -14.70 5.31 6.97
CA ILE A 155 -14.07 3.99 7.08
C ILE A 155 -14.94 3.05 7.93
N ASP A 156 -15.36 3.50 9.12
CA ASP A 156 -16.16 2.69 10.03
C ASP A 156 -17.52 2.29 9.46
N ARG A 157 -18.21 3.23 8.81
CA ARG A 157 -19.47 2.97 8.13
C ARG A 157 -19.29 1.96 7.00
N THR A 158 -18.26 2.15 6.18
CA THR A 158 -17.97 1.29 5.03
C THR A 158 -17.60 -0.13 5.44
N LEU A 159 -16.85 -0.31 6.54
CA LEU A 159 -16.58 -1.65 7.09
C LEU A 159 -17.89 -2.37 7.46
N ALA A 160 -18.83 -1.67 8.08
CA ALA A 160 -20.13 -2.24 8.44
C ALA A 160 -20.94 -2.63 7.20
N GLU A 161 -20.99 -1.77 6.17
CA GLU A 161 -21.69 -2.03 4.89
C GLU A 161 -21.06 -3.21 4.12
N LEU A 162 -19.74 -3.33 4.16
CA LEU A 162 -19.01 -4.46 3.59
C LEU A 162 -19.13 -5.74 4.44
N ASN A 163 -19.70 -5.66 5.65
CA ASN A 163 -19.77 -6.73 6.64
C ASN A 163 -18.38 -7.28 7.01
N ILE A 164 -17.42 -6.38 7.25
CA ILE A 164 -16.07 -6.69 7.69
C ILE A 164 -15.99 -6.54 9.21
N ASP A 165 -15.50 -7.59 9.88
CA ASP A 165 -15.23 -7.53 11.32
C ASP A 165 -14.03 -6.61 11.59
N PRO A 166 -14.19 -5.50 12.33
CA PRO A 166 -13.11 -4.58 12.64
C PRO A 166 -11.91 -5.23 13.34
N SER A 167 -12.11 -6.36 14.02
CA SER A 167 -11.02 -7.10 14.68
C SER A 167 -10.05 -7.77 13.70
N THR A 168 -10.46 -7.94 12.44
CA THR A 168 -9.62 -8.48 11.37
C THR A 168 -8.79 -7.42 10.65
N CYS A 169 -9.04 -6.15 10.96
CA CYS A 169 -8.36 -5.03 10.33
C CYS A 169 -6.91 -4.87 10.84
N LEU A 170 -6.05 -4.42 9.94
CA LEU A 170 -4.62 -4.31 10.14
C LEU A 170 -4.14 -2.89 9.80
N THR A 171 -3.09 -2.45 10.48
CA THR A 171 -2.34 -1.22 10.14
C THR A 171 -0.95 -1.53 9.58
N ASP A 172 -0.64 -2.81 9.38
CA ASP A 172 0.66 -3.28 8.93
C ASP A 172 0.96 -2.89 7.47
N SER A 173 2.21 -2.54 7.22
CA SER A 173 2.71 -2.33 5.85
C SER A 173 2.94 -3.66 5.14
N TYR A 174 3.00 -3.64 3.79
CA TYR A 174 3.35 -4.84 3.01
C TYR A 174 4.72 -5.41 3.38
N GLY A 175 5.69 -4.55 3.73
CA GLY A 175 6.98 -5.00 4.26
C GLY A 175 6.84 -5.80 5.57
N LYS A 176 5.98 -5.37 6.50
CA LYS A 176 5.72 -6.11 7.75
C LYS A 176 4.99 -7.42 7.47
N LEU A 177 3.92 -7.39 6.65
CA LEU A 177 3.19 -8.59 6.25
C LEU A 177 4.11 -9.63 5.58
N PHE A 178 5.03 -9.16 4.73
CA PHE A 178 6.02 -10.01 4.10
C PHE A 178 7.00 -10.64 5.11
N LEU A 179 7.51 -9.87 6.06
CA LEU A 179 8.40 -10.39 7.10
C LEU A 179 7.72 -11.46 7.94
N ASP A 180 6.47 -11.26 8.32
CA ASP A 180 5.69 -12.24 9.07
C ASP A 180 5.38 -13.49 8.25
N TRP A 181 5.05 -13.31 6.96
CA TRP A 181 4.85 -14.42 6.04
C TRP A 181 6.16 -15.20 5.84
N LYS A 182 7.28 -14.51 5.61
CA LYS A 182 8.61 -15.09 5.45
C LYS A 182 9.00 -15.94 6.67
N GLN A 183 8.76 -15.44 7.86
CA GLN A 183 9.04 -16.18 9.11
C GLN A 183 8.17 -17.42 9.23
N ARG A 184 6.86 -17.33 8.99
CA ARG A 184 5.92 -18.47 9.08
C ARG A 184 6.21 -19.56 8.06
N ASN A 185 6.71 -19.20 6.88
CA ASN A 185 6.97 -20.14 5.79
C ASN A 185 8.45 -20.53 5.66
N ALA A 186 9.32 -20.06 6.55
CA ALA A 186 10.78 -20.24 6.46
C ALA A 186 11.32 -19.91 5.06
N SER A 187 10.78 -18.89 4.41
CA SER A 187 11.08 -18.54 3.02
C SER A 187 12.43 -17.83 2.90
N PRO A 188 13.27 -18.16 1.91
CA PRO A 188 14.50 -17.44 1.63
C PRO A 188 14.28 -16.12 0.87
N ALA A 189 13.05 -15.82 0.39
CA ALA A 189 12.76 -14.64 -0.40
C ALA A 189 13.24 -13.36 0.31
N GLU A 190 13.83 -12.44 -0.45
CA GLU A 190 14.29 -11.15 0.06
C GLU A 190 13.31 -10.03 -0.28
N ASN A 191 12.51 -10.23 -1.34
CA ASN A 191 11.54 -9.28 -1.84
C ASN A 191 10.14 -9.91 -1.93
N LEU A 192 9.12 -9.07 -1.87
CA LEU A 192 7.73 -9.48 -2.06
C LEU A 192 7.39 -9.40 -3.56
N THR A 193 8.01 -10.22 -4.37
CA THR A 193 7.79 -10.28 -5.81
C THR A 193 7.17 -11.61 -6.22
N TYR A 194 6.42 -11.61 -7.32
CA TYR A 194 5.87 -12.86 -7.88
C TYR A 194 6.98 -13.81 -8.26
N ALA A 195 8.12 -13.31 -8.75
CA ALA A 195 9.26 -14.14 -9.13
C ALA A 195 9.88 -14.89 -7.94
N GLU A 196 10.03 -14.24 -6.78
CA GLU A 196 10.66 -14.87 -5.61
C GLU A 196 9.74 -15.80 -4.83
N ILE A 197 8.42 -15.51 -4.83
CA ILE A 197 7.46 -16.21 -3.94
C ILE A 197 6.75 -17.35 -4.67
N THR A 198 6.40 -17.19 -5.95
CA THR A 198 5.71 -18.22 -6.73
C THR A 198 6.66 -19.19 -7.44
N ALA A 199 7.96 -18.88 -7.50
CA ALA A 199 8.95 -19.80 -8.01
C ALA A 199 9.00 -21.06 -7.12
N PRO A 200 8.94 -22.29 -7.69
CA PRO A 200 9.14 -23.49 -6.91
C PRO A 200 10.53 -23.43 -6.27
N VAL A 201 10.60 -23.68 -4.96
CA VAL A 201 11.88 -23.82 -4.25
C VAL A 201 12.60 -25.01 -4.92
N LEU A 202 13.51 -24.70 -5.82
CA LEU A 202 14.43 -25.72 -6.34
C LEU A 202 15.24 -26.19 -5.13
N ALA A 203 14.92 -27.41 -4.65
CA ALA A 203 15.65 -28.04 -3.57
C ALA A 203 17.14 -28.03 -3.94
N GLN A 204 17.92 -27.23 -3.24
CA GLN A 204 19.37 -27.32 -3.31
C GLN A 204 19.74 -28.71 -2.80
N ARG A 205 20.18 -29.55 -3.72
CA ARG A 205 20.77 -30.87 -3.45
C ARG A 205 22.21 -30.67 -3.04
#